data_344272dda0cd3aa0dd859b79c12a195c
#
_entry.id   344272dda0cd3aa0dd859b79c12a195c
#
_cell.length_a   1.000
_cell.length_b   1.000
_cell.length_c   1.000
_cell.angle_alpha   90.00
_cell.angle_beta   90.00
_cell.angle_gamma   90.00
#
_symmetry.space_group_name_H-M   'P 1'
#
loop_
_entity.id
_entity.type
_entity.pdbx_description
1 polymer ?
#
loop_
_entity_poly.entity_id
_entity_poly.type
_entity_poly.pdbx_seq_one_letter_code
_entity_poly.pdbx_strand_id
1 'polypeptide(L)'
;MPAVVTDQFRILNASNFVDTVTGIGGTDPSNSFYVTLGLPNPTIVGFGRTSTWNTSTPNPVDNINNNNNIGDTTLFGKRVTGKNVRRLIRKVDWTQGTRYEMYRHDYSIDSPSPVTQSARLYDSRYYVINENFNVYICIDNGSSGINTTGNASQDQPTFTDLEPSRAGESGDGYIWKFLYTVSPSDIIKFDSTEFIAVPNDWTTTNDATIQAVRENGDSDLNNNQIKKVYIDNQGNGYSGGVGQEFNILGDGTGGKVVVDVVGGKITNAVISAGGKGYTYGIVDLGTINANASIKAKLIPIIPPSKGHGFNVYEELGTDRVLCYARFGGDNKDFPFDTKFAQVELVKNPTSVGTTSIYFSDSYSSLNSIKFPSTTTSVPTIGEKISQSVTGGTAVGYVASFDKETKVLKYFQDRSLYFGNGEDQTDYVGISTLGQKFAFQSTANPITAPSGFSGSVETTFSSGITTVGTKNVGLGVTFTNGLAEPEINKGSGDIIYIDNR
;
A
#
# COMPACT_ATOMS: atom_id res chain seq x y z
N MET A 1 -10.56 14.38 -24.41
CA MET A 1 -11.00 14.61 -23.03
C MET A 1 -10.04 13.85 -22.13
N PRO A 2 -9.55 14.41 -21.05
CA PRO A 2 -8.79 13.63 -20.08
C PRO A 2 -9.67 12.51 -19.53
N ALA A 3 -9.10 11.34 -19.29
CA ALA A 3 -9.82 10.24 -18.65
C ALA A 3 -10.20 10.65 -17.22
N VAL A 4 -11.44 10.39 -16.83
CA VAL A 4 -11.90 10.60 -15.46
C VAL A 4 -11.82 9.27 -14.73
N VAL A 5 -10.92 9.20 -13.75
CA VAL A 5 -10.79 8.04 -12.87
C VAL A 5 -11.63 8.31 -11.61
N THR A 6 -12.70 7.53 -11.43
CA THR A 6 -13.59 7.65 -10.26
C THR A 6 -12.98 6.97 -9.03
N ASP A 7 -13.46 7.36 -7.84
CA ASP A 7 -13.03 6.75 -6.58
C ASP A 7 -13.42 5.26 -6.52
N GLN A 8 -14.61 4.91 -6.99
CA GLN A 8 -15.05 3.52 -7.08
C GLN A 8 -14.12 2.67 -7.95
N PHE A 9 -13.63 3.23 -9.07
CA PHE A 9 -12.68 2.52 -9.92
C PHE A 9 -11.34 2.29 -9.22
N ARG A 10 -10.84 3.29 -8.45
CA ARG A 10 -9.60 3.15 -7.67
C ARG A 10 -9.74 2.10 -6.57
N ILE A 11 -10.85 2.12 -5.83
CA ILE A 11 -11.16 1.13 -4.79
C ILE A 11 -11.26 -0.28 -5.40
N LEU A 12 -11.93 -0.41 -6.55
CA LEU A 12 -12.05 -1.67 -7.27
C LEU A 12 -10.69 -2.20 -7.73
N ASN A 13 -9.81 -1.35 -8.27
CA ASN A 13 -8.46 -1.74 -8.66
C ASN A 13 -7.62 -2.21 -7.48
N ALA A 14 -7.68 -1.49 -6.36
CA ALA A 14 -7.01 -1.89 -5.13
C ALA A 14 -7.54 -3.25 -4.63
N SER A 15 -8.85 -3.45 -4.67
CA SER A 15 -9.48 -4.71 -4.30
C SER A 15 -9.04 -5.86 -5.20
N ASN A 16 -9.12 -5.69 -6.52
CA ASN A 16 -8.71 -6.70 -7.49
C ASN A 16 -7.24 -7.11 -7.32
N PHE A 17 -6.36 -6.14 -7.05
CA PHE A 17 -4.96 -6.43 -6.79
C PHE A 17 -4.78 -7.28 -5.52
N VAL A 18 -5.38 -6.86 -4.40
CA VAL A 18 -5.29 -7.60 -3.15
C VAL A 18 -5.86 -9.00 -3.30
N ASP A 19 -7.01 -9.15 -3.94
CA ASP A 19 -7.67 -10.44 -4.17
C ASP A 19 -6.82 -11.37 -5.07
N THR A 20 -6.12 -10.79 -6.06
CA THR A 20 -5.18 -11.56 -6.89
C THR A 20 -3.96 -12.06 -6.11
N VAL A 21 -3.45 -11.24 -5.16
CA VAL A 21 -2.31 -11.63 -4.31
C VAL A 21 -2.72 -12.64 -3.24
N THR A 22 -3.90 -12.48 -2.66
CA THR A 22 -4.39 -13.35 -1.58
C THR A 22 -4.93 -14.68 -2.08
N GLY A 23 -5.33 -14.75 -3.34
CA GLY A 23 -6.07 -15.87 -3.93
C GLY A 23 -7.57 -15.76 -3.67
N ILE A 24 -8.38 -16.16 -4.64
CA ILE A 24 -9.84 -16.15 -4.53
C ILE A 24 -10.26 -17.28 -3.58
N GLY A 25 -11.00 -16.93 -2.53
CA GLY A 25 -11.55 -17.91 -1.57
C GLY A 25 -10.50 -18.56 -0.66
N GLY A 26 -9.31 -17.94 -0.50
CA GLY A 26 -8.25 -18.44 0.37
C GLY A 26 -7.47 -19.63 -0.19
N THR A 27 -7.63 -19.94 -1.47
CA THR A 27 -6.78 -20.92 -2.18
C THR A 27 -5.44 -20.30 -2.51
N ASP A 28 -4.40 -21.13 -2.63
CA ASP A 28 -3.09 -20.65 -3.07
C ASP A 28 -3.21 -19.92 -4.41
N PRO A 29 -2.67 -18.71 -4.52
CA PRO A 29 -2.76 -17.95 -5.75
C PRO A 29 -2.03 -18.66 -6.89
N SER A 30 -2.61 -18.67 -8.07
CA SER A 30 -1.95 -19.16 -9.30
C SER A 30 -0.81 -18.25 -9.77
N ASN A 31 -0.70 -17.07 -9.18
CA ASN A 31 0.32 -16.08 -9.49
C ASN A 31 1.25 -15.87 -8.29
N SER A 32 2.49 -15.55 -8.55
CA SER A 32 3.46 -15.13 -7.53
C SER A 32 3.81 -13.66 -7.72
N PHE A 33 3.90 -12.93 -6.61
CA PHE A 33 4.25 -11.51 -6.60
C PHE A 33 5.47 -11.31 -5.71
N TYR A 34 6.41 -10.51 -6.18
CA TYR A 34 7.63 -10.18 -5.45
C TYR A 34 7.85 -8.68 -5.40
N VAL A 35 8.11 -8.16 -4.19
CA VAL A 35 8.81 -6.88 -4.08
C VAL A 35 10.26 -7.17 -4.34
N THR A 36 10.86 -6.42 -5.26
CA THR A 36 12.24 -6.61 -5.68
C THR A 36 13.07 -5.37 -5.39
N LEU A 37 14.36 -5.59 -5.13
CA LEU A 37 15.35 -4.55 -4.90
C LEU A 37 16.46 -4.68 -5.92
N GLY A 38 16.91 -3.54 -6.44
CA GLY A 38 18.01 -3.46 -7.40
C GLY A 38 18.78 -2.16 -7.31
N LEU A 39 19.74 -1.98 -8.19
CA LEU A 39 20.65 -0.83 -8.21
C LEU A 39 21.23 -0.54 -6.82
N PRO A 40 22.11 -1.40 -6.30
CA PRO A 40 22.72 -1.19 -5.00
C PRO A 40 23.58 0.06 -5.02
N ASN A 41 23.79 0.65 -3.85
CA ASN A 41 24.75 1.72 -3.69
C ASN A 41 26.17 1.19 -3.97
N PRO A 42 26.74 1.39 -5.15
CA PRO A 42 28.08 0.92 -5.45
C PRO A 42 29.08 1.82 -4.76
N THR A 43 30.16 1.27 -4.22
CA THR A 43 31.26 2.02 -3.64
C THR A 43 32.15 2.68 -4.70
N ILE A 44 31.98 2.31 -5.99
CA ILE A 44 32.84 2.71 -7.09
C ILE A 44 32.05 3.48 -8.14
N VAL A 45 32.61 4.57 -8.65
CA VAL A 45 32.07 5.35 -9.76
C VAL A 45 32.03 4.46 -11.03
N GLY A 46 30.93 4.52 -11.77
CA GLY A 46 30.78 3.77 -13.02
C GLY A 46 29.50 2.90 -13.12
N PHE A 47 28.66 2.88 -12.09
CA PHE A 47 27.43 2.10 -12.09
C PHE A 47 26.20 3.01 -12.20
N GLY A 48 26.10 3.79 -13.26
CA GLY A 48 25.04 4.81 -13.42
C GLY A 48 25.10 5.90 -12.35
N ARG A 49 26.28 6.17 -11.79
CA ARG A 49 26.45 6.99 -10.61
C ARG A 49 26.81 8.41 -10.86
N THR A 50 26.18 9.25 -10.08
CA THR A 50 26.69 10.57 -9.76
C THR A 50 27.61 10.48 -8.53
N SER A 51 28.59 11.39 -8.41
CA SER A 51 29.44 11.54 -7.22
C SER A 51 28.63 11.78 -5.93
N THR A 52 27.35 12.12 -6.05
CA THR A 52 26.44 12.43 -4.94
C THR A 52 25.57 11.23 -4.49
N TRP A 53 25.75 10.04 -5.08
CA TRP A 53 24.93 8.88 -4.74
C TRP A 53 24.85 8.59 -3.23
N ASN A 54 25.96 8.68 -2.52
CA ASN A 54 26.00 8.39 -1.08
C ASN A 54 25.30 9.46 -0.24
N THR A 55 25.27 10.70 -0.69
CA THR A 55 24.65 11.83 0.00
C THR A 55 23.24 12.12 -0.49
N SER A 56 22.95 11.76 -1.73
CA SER A 56 21.64 11.93 -2.36
C SER A 56 21.35 10.72 -3.23
N THR A 57 20.99 9.60 -2.58
CA THR A 57 20.57 8.38 -3.28
C THR A 57 19.37 8.71 -4.17
N PRO A 58 19.40 8.40 -5.48
CA PRO A 58 18.25 8.63 -6.33
C PRO A 58 17.02 7.88 -5.80
N ASN A 59 15.87 8.54 -5.86
CA ASN A 59 14.62 7.84 -5.59
C ASN A 59 14.37 6.80 -6.68
N PRO A 60 13.72 5.66 -6.35
CA PRO A 60 13.25 4.72 -7.34
C PRO A 60 12.37 5.44 -8.37
N VAL A 61 12.63 5.17 -9.64
CA VAL A 61 11.92 5.84 -10.74
C VAL A 61 10.81 4.93 -11.23
N ASP A 62 9.58 5.41 -11.13
CA ASP A 62 8.41 4.80 -11.76
C ASP A 62 8.33 5.28 -13.22
N ASN A 63 9.00 4.55 -14.11
CA ASN A 63 9.08 4.91 -15.51
C ASN A 63 9.09 3.68 -16.42
N ILE A 64 8.03 3.53 -17.19
CA ILE A 64 7.83 2.43 -18.14
C ILE A 64 8.95 2.33 -19.20
N ASN A 65 9.61 3.44 -19.53
CA ASN A 65 10.69 3.44 -20.50
C ASN A 65 11.96 2.75 -20.00
N ASN A 66 12.11 2.56 -18.69
CA ASN A 66 13.26 1.89 -18.09
C ASN A 66 13.09 0.37 -17.93
N ASN A 67 11.92 -0.19 -18.30
CA ASN A 67 11.58 -1.61 -18.12
C ASN A 67 12.62 -2.57 -18.70
N ASN A 68 13.18 -2.25 -19.83
CA ASN A 68 14.16 -3.12 -20.49
C ASN A 68 15.47 -3.29 -19.68
N ASN A 69 15.75 -2.36 -18.79
CA ASN A 69 16.97 -2.38 -17.97
C ASN A 69 16.71 -2.90 -16.55
N ILE A 70 15.48 -2.79 -16.08
CA ILE A 70 15.07 -3.11 -14.72
C ILE A 70 15.32 -4.59 -14.37
N GLY A 71 14.97 -5.50 -15.28
CA GLY A 71 15.18 -6.93 -15.06
C GLY A 71 16.63 -7.32 -14.86
N ASP A 72 17.57 -6.65 -15.50
CA ASP A 72 19.00 -6.93 -15.37
C ASP A 72 19.59 -6.37 -14.07
N THR A 73 18.99 -5.33 -13.51
CA THR A 73 19.47 -4.64 -12.31
C THR A 73 18.83 -5.13 -11.03
N THR A 74 17.78 -5.93 -11.11
CA THR A 74 17.14 -6.60 -9.96
C THR A 74 18.08 -7.58 -9.31
N LEU A 75 18.24 -7.51 -7.99
CA LEU A 75 19.17 -8.35 -7.23
C LEU A 75 18.48 -9.27 -6.24
N PHE A 76 17.46 -8.82 -5.57
CA PHE A 76 16.76 -9.57 -4.53
C PHE A 76 15.26 -9.44 -4.70
N GLY A 77 14.54 -10.50 -4.41
CA GLY A 77 13.09 -10.50 -4.37
C GLY A 77 12.55 -11.15 -3.10
N LYS A 78 11.51 -10.56 -2.53
CA LYS A 78 10.76 -11.13 -1.41
C LYS A 78 9.31 -11.30 -1.82
N ARG A 79 8.79 -12.52 -1.67
CA ARG A 79 7.42 -12.87 -2.06
C ARG A 79 6.40 -12.10 -1.21
N VAL A 80 5.42 -11.53 -1.89
CA VAL A 80 4.26 -10.89 -1.29
C VAL A 80 3.13 -11.92 -1.24
N THR A 81 2.63 -12.17 -0.05
CA THR A 81 1.49 -13.07 0.19
C THR A 81 0.36 -12.30 0.84
N GLY A 82 -0.81 -12.92 1.01
CA GLY A 82 -1.94 -12.31 1.70
C GLY A 82 -1.64 -11.80 3.12
N LYS A 83 -0.57 -12.32 3.76
CA LYS A 83 -0.09 -11.83 5.07
C LYS A 83 0.74 -10.55 4.97
N ASN A 84 1.15 -10.17 3.78
CA ASN A 84 2.08 -9.07 3.51
C ASN A 84 1.49 -7.99 2.59
N VAL A 85 0.20 -8.02 2.35
CA VAL A 85 -0.52 -7.00 1.57
C VAL A 85 -1.74 -6.54 2.35
N ARG A 86 -2.00 -5.23 2.38
CA ARG A 86 -3.20 -4.64 3.01
C ARG A 86 -3.72 -3.47 2.20
N ARG A 87 -5.04 -3.33 2.21
CA ARG A 87 -5.70 -2.09 1.84
C ARG A 87 -5.43 -1.05 2.92
N LEU A 88 -5.23 0.18 2.53
CA LEU A 88 -4.95 1.29 3.45
C LEU A 88 -5.97 2.40 3.31
N ILE A 89 -6.19 3.08 4.43
CA ILE A 89 -6.85 4.39 4.51
C ILE A 89 -5.92 5.39 5.19
N ARG A 90 -6.19 6.68 5.04
CA ARG A 90 -5.44 7.72 5.74
C ARG A 90 -5.57 7.55 7.25
N LYS A 91 -4.51 7.83 7.97
CA LYS A 91 -4.54 7.86 9.43
C LYS A 91 -5.04 9.22 9.90
N VAL A 92 -6.14 9.21 10.63
CA VAL A 92 -6.71 10.40 11.27
C VAL A 92 -6.79 10.10 12.76
N ASP A 93 -5.75 10.50 13.50
CA ASP A 93 -5.74 10.32 14.95
C ASP A 93 -6.77 11.22 15.61
N TRP A 94 -7.55 10.67 16.56
CA TRP A 94 -8.44 11.49 17.35
C TRP A 94 -7.64 12.40 18.27
N THR A 95 -8.02 13.67 18.30
CA THR A 95 -7.38 14.69 19.16
C THR A 95 -8.46 15.58 19.77
N GLN A 96 -8.41 15.76 21.08
CA GLN A 96 -9.35 16.62 21.81
C GLN A 96 -9.36 18.05 21.25
N GLY A 97 -10.52 18.63 21.13
CA GLY A 97 -10.71 20.00 20.63
C GLY A 97 -10.66 20.14 19.12
N THR A 98 -10.45 19.05 18.39
CA THR A 98 -10.47 19.05 16.93
C THR A 98 -11.89 18.94 16.39
N ARG A 99 -12.17 19.65 15.28
CA ARG A 99 -13.41 19.48 14.54
C ARG A 99 -13.23 18.43 13.47
N TYR A 100 -14.11 17.42 13.50
CA TYR A 100 -14.19 16.39 12.48
C TYR A 100 -15.43 16.57 11.64
N GLU A 101 -15.36 16.19 10.38
CA GLU A 101 -16.53 16.09 9.54
C GLU A 101 -17.36 14.87 9.94
N MET A 102 -18.62 14.89 9.57
CA MET A 102 -19.45 13.69 9.59
C MET A 102 -19.47 13.04 8.20
N TYR A 103 -19.78 11.75 8.14
CA TYR A 103 -20.06 11.09 6.87
C TYR A 103 -21.20 11.82 6.13
N ARG A 104 -20.95 12.15 4.86
CA ARG A 104 -21.97 12.72 3.97
C ARG A 104 -21.75 12.20 2.55
N HIS A 105 -22.82 11.69 1.94
CA HIS A 105 -22.81 11.17 0.58
C HIS A 105 -22.74 12.26 -0.51
N ASP A 106 -23.00 13.53 -0.16
CA ASP A 106 -23.22 14.63 -1.09
C ASP A 106 -22.02 15.58 -1.22
N TYR A 107 -20.84 15.25 -0.66
CA TYR A 107 -19.65 16.07 -0.86
C TYR A 107 -19.29 16.13 -2.35
N SER A 108 -19.12 17.36 -2.84
CA SER A 108 -18.82 17.67 -4.22
C SER A 108 -18.14 19.04 -4.33
N ILE A 109 -17.77 19.44 -5.55
CA ILE A 109 -17.20 20.76 -5.82
C ILE A 109 -18.20 21.86 -5.43
N ASP A 110 -19.51 21.63 -5.64
CA ASP A 110 -20.56 22.59 -5.31
C ASP A 110 -21.04 22.50 -3.86
N SER A 111 -20.71 21.43 -3.15
CA SER A 111 -21.03 21.18 -1.75
C SER A 111 -19.82 20.58 -1.03
N PRO A 112 -18.73 21.36 -0.84
CA PRO A 112 -17.53 20.86 -0.18
C PRO A 112 -17.77 20.61 1.31
N SER A 113 -16.89 19.82 1.92
CA SER A 113 -16.92 19.58 3.36
C SER A 113 -16.73 20.90 4.13
N PRO A 114 -17.44 21.10 5.24
CA PRO A 114 -17.46 22.42 5.88
C PRO A 114 -16.18 22.76 6.66
N VAL A 115 -15.32 21.79 6.98
CA VAL A 115 -14.09 22.00 7.76
C VAL A 115 -12.87 21.95 6.87
N THR A 116 -12.65 20.84 6.13
CA THR A 116 -11.48 20.66 5.28
C THR A 116 -11.62 21.24 3.87
N GLN A 117 -12.82 21.70 3.50
CA GLN A 117 -13.14 22.21 2.15
C GLN A 117 -12.90 21.18 1.04
N SER A 118 -12.93 19.91 1.39
CA SER A 118 -12.77 18.82 0.43
C SER A 118 -14.03 18.63 -0.41
N ALA A 119 -13.83 18.46 -1.72
CA ALA A 119 -14.90 18.10 -2.67
C ALA A 119 -15.18 16.58 -2.70
N ARG A 120 -14.37 15.78 -2.00
CA ARG A 120 -14.48 14.34 -1.95
C ARG A 120 -14.63 13.87 -0.51
N LEU A 121 -15.52 12.89 -0.29
CA LEU A 121 -15.70 12.28 1.02
C LEU A 121 -14.36 11.76 1.58
N TYR A 122 -13.62 11.00 0.79
CA TYR A 122 -12.38 10.32 1.23
C TYR A 122 -11.21 11.25 1.54
N ASP A 123 -11.29 12.52 1.18
CA ASP A 123 -10.31 13.55 1.54
C ASP A 123 -10.72 14.34 2.79
N SER A 124 -11.94 14.14 3.29
CA SER A 124 -12.43 14.75 4.53
C SER A 124 -12.08 13.91 5.77
N ARG A 125 -12.24 14.49 6.97
CA ARG A 125 -11.89 13.83 8.24
C ARG A 125 -13.15 13.31 8.93
N TYR A 126 -13.85 12.35 8.31
CA TYR A 126 -15.13 11.82 8.80
C TYR A 126 -14.99 10.51 9.59
N TYR A 127 -13.78 10.02 9.78
CA TYR A 127 -13.45 8.89 10.63
C TYR A 127 -12.19 9.20 11.43
N VAL A 128 -12.00 8.48 12.53
CA VAL A 128 -10.83 8.62 13.40
C VAL A 128 -10.33 7.27 13.88
N ILE A 129 -9.07 7.23 14.28
CA ILE A 129 -8.48 6.15 15.06
C ILE A 129 -8.13 6.66 16.44
N ASN A 130 -8.41 5.87 17.48
CA ASN A 130 -8.01 6.17 18.84
C ASN A 130 -6.67 5.50 19.21
N GLU A 131 -6.17 5.78 20.40
CA GLU A 131 -4.91 5.21 20.93
C GLU A 131 -4.93 3.69 21.12
N ASN A 132 -6.12 3.06 21.18
CA ASN A 132 -6.30 1.61 21.24
C ASN A 132 -6.41 0.98 19.84
N PHE A 133 -6.11 1.73 18.79
CA PHE A 133 -6.22 1.32 17.38
C PHE A 133 -7.64 0.93 16.96
N ASN A 134 -8.65 1.47 17.62
CA ASN A 134 -10.03 1.33 17.21
C ASN A 134 -10.39 2.42 16.21
N VAL A 135 -11.05 2.04 15.12
CA VAL A 135 -11.49 2.94 14.05
C VAL A 135 -12.97 3.22 14.17
N TYR A 136 -13.33 4.50 14.14
CA TYR A 136 -14.70 5.00 14.27
C TYR A 136 -15.06 5.93 13.13
N ILE A 137 -16.28 5.78 12.61
CA ILE A 137 -16.85 6.74 11.67
C ILE A 137 -17.74 7.75 12.41
N CYS A 138 -17.66 9.01 12.02
CA CYS A 138 -18.48 10.07 12.56
C CYS A 138 -19.85 10.11 11.85
N ILE A 139 -20.92 9.82 12.58
CA ILE A 139 -22.31 9.85 12.08
C ILE A 139 -22.92 11.23 12.27
N ASP A 140 -22.61 11.89 13.39
CA ASP A 140 -23.04 13.27 13.70
C ASP A 140 -21.90 13.99 14.39
N ASN A 141 -21.63 15.22 13.99
CA ASN A 141 -20.60 16.10 14.58
C ASN A 141 -21.19 17.27 15.36
N GLY A 142 -22.45 17.18 15.76
CA GLY A 142 -23.18 18.24 16.45
C GLY A 142 -23.51 19.44 15.55
N SER A 143 -23.50 19.26 14.22
CA SER A 143 -23.91 20.33 13.29
C SER A 143 -25.40 20.65 13.40
N SER A 144 -25.70 21.93 13.25
CA SER A 144 -27.05 22.50 13.33
C SER A 144 -27.18 23.64 12.34
N GLY A 145 -28.37 24.19 12.20
CA GLY A 145 -28.59 25.35 11.33
C GLY A 145 -27.77 26.59 11.71
N ILE A 146 -27.44 26.76 12.98
CA ILE A 146 -26.63 27.90 13.48
C ILE A 146 -25.11 27.55 13.51
N ASN A 147 -24.76 26.29 13.41
CA ASN A 147 -23.38 25.81 13.40
C ASN A 147 -23.23 24.69 12.37
N THR A 148 -23.07 25.06 11.12
CA THR A 148 -22.96 24.09 10.01
C THR A 148 -21.64 23.32 9.99
N THR A 149 -20.58 23.82 10.65
CA THR A 149 -19.27 23.18 10.73
C THR A 149 -19.19 22.09 11.80
N GLY A 150 -20.22 21.99 12.67
CA GLY A 150 -20.19 21.12 13.83
C GLY A 150 -19.35 21.64 14.99
N ASN A 151 -19.30 20.89 16.06
CA ASN A 151 -18.58 21.23 17.28
C ASN A 151 -17.13 20.74 17.26
N ALA A 152 -16.33 21.16 18.23
CA ALA A 152 -15.04 20.55 18.51
C ALA A 152 -15.26 19.28 19.37
N SER A 153 -14.72 18.15 18.98
CA SER A 153 -14.85 16.89 19.72
C SER A 153 -14.09 16.97 21.04
N GLN A 154 -14.74 16.63 22.15
CA GLN A 154 -14.16 16.72 23.48
C GLN A 154 -13.86 15.35 24.09
N ASP A 155 -14.64 14.35 23.74
CA ASP A 155 -14.55 13.01 24.30
C ASP A 155 -14.11 12.01 23.23
N GLN A 156 -13.04 11.25 23.54
CA GLN A 156 -12.53 10.19 22.68
C GLN A 156 -13.49 8.99 22.65
N PRO A 157 -13.90 8.48 21.47
CA PRO A 157 -14.65 7.24 21.42
C PRO A 157 -13.77 6.05 21.82
N THR A 158 -14.24 5.26 22.77
CA THR A 158 -13.52 4.07 23.30
C THR A 158 -14.38 2.81 23.36
N PHE A 159 -15.69 2.95 23.09
CA PHE A 159 -16.66 1.86 23.07
C PHE A 159 -16.52 0.97 21.81
N THR A 160 -17.05 -0.24 21.91
CA THR A 160 -17.13 -1.21 20.80
C THR A 160 -18.58 -1.63 20.51
N ASP A 161 -19.54 -0.80 20.92
CA ASP A 161 -20.95 -1.02 20.64
C ASP A 161 -21.22 -1.00 19.14
N LEU A 162 -22.13 -1.86 18.69
CA LEU A 162 -22.48 -1.98 17.28
C LEU A 162 -23.33 -0.80 16.78
N GLU A 163 -24.15 -0.24 17.64
CA GLU A 163 -24.96 0.94 17.31
C GLU A 163 -24.14 2.23 17.51
N PRO A 164 -24.40 3.26 16.69
CA PRO A 164 -23.78 4.57 16.89
C PRO A 164 -24.08 5.13 18.28
N SER A 165 -23.05 5.57 18.98
CA SER A 165 -23.13 6.06 20.34
C SER A 165 -22.35 7.35 20.55
N ARG A 166 -22.68 8.07 21.62
CA ARG A 166 -21.90 9.23 22.08
C ARG A 166 -20.66 8.76 22.82
N ALA A 167 -19.58 9.51 22.67
CA ALA A 167 -18.39 9.35 23.50
C ALA A 167 -18.50 10.29 24.71
N GLY A 168 -18.28 9.76 25.90
CA GLY A 168 -18.25 10.54 27.16
C GLY A 168 -19.52 11.37 27.46
N GLU A 169 -19.34 12.41 28.31
CA GLU A 169 -20.44 13.20 28.88
C GLU A 169 -20.36 14.71 28.60
N SER A 170 -19.38 15.16 27.79
CA SER A 170 -19.19 16.59 27.49
C SER A 170 -20.37 17.25 26.79
N GLY A 171 -21.20 16.44 26.11
CA GLY A 171 -22.32 16.95 25.32
C GLY A 171 -21.90 17.65 24.04
N ASP A 172 -20.73 17.32 23.49
CA ASP A 172 -20.17 17.92 22.27
C ASP A 172 -21.02 17.63 21.01
N GLY A 173 -21.97 16.70 21.10
CA GLY A 173 -22.90 16.36 20.02
C GLY A 173 -22.38 15.32 19.05
N TYR A 174 -21.15 14.81 19.25
CA TYR A 174 -20.63 13.77 18.40
C TYR A 174 -21.32 12.41 18.64
N ILE A 175 -21.62 11.73 17.54
CA ILE A 175 -22.09 10.35 17.51
C ILE A 175 -21.13 9.57 16.62
N TRP A 176 -20.49 8.58 17.21
CA TRP A 176 -19.52 7.72 16.53
C TRP A 176 -20.08 6.31 16.36
N LYS A 177 -19.67 5.62 15.29
CA LYS A 177 -19.91 4.20 15.11
C LYS A 177 -18.56 3.48 15.05
N PHE A 178 -18.41 2.47 15.89
CA PHE A 178 -17.26 1.56 15.84
C PHE A 178 -17.27 0.74 14.55
N LEU A 179 -16.12 0.57 13.91
CA LEU A 179 -15.96 -0.24 12.71
C LEU A 179 -15.08 -1.48 12.97
N TYR A 180 -13.83 -1.27 13.37
CA TYR A 180 -12.90 -2.37 13.64
C TYR A 180 -11.72 -1.91 14.50
N THR A 181 -10.99 -2.89 15.04
CA THR A 181 -9.71 -2.69 15.69
C THR A 181 -8.60 -3.17 14.77
N VAL A 182 -7.56 -2.35 14.56
CA VAL A 182 -6.39 -2.75 13.76
C VAL A 182 -5.65 -3.86 14.50
N SER A 183 -5.37 -4.97 13.82
CA SER A 183 -4.70 -6.12 14.45
C SER A 183 -3.26 -5.79 14.84
N PRO A 184 -2.70 -6.38 15.92
CA PRO A 184 -1.31 -6.15 16.31
C PRO A 184 -0.30 -6.50 15.21
N SER A 185 -0.59 -7.51 14.40
CA SER A 185 0.25 -7.90 13.27
C SER A 185 0.23 -6.85 12.16
N ASP A 186 -0.89 -6.18 11.96
CA ASP A 186 -1.03 -5.13 10.96
C ASP A 186 -0.42 -3.81 11.43
N ILE A 187 -0.51 -3.51 12.73
CA ILE A 187 0.20 -2.36 13.32
C ILE A 187 1.70 -2.47 13.06
N ILE A 188 2.31 -3.63 13.35
CA ILE A 188 3.76 -3.82 13.16
C ILE A 188 4.20 -3.68 11.70
N LYS A 189 3.36 -4.06 10.74
CA LYS A 189 3.73 -4.12 9.33
C LYS A 189 3.29 -2.92 8.51
N PHE A 190 2.13 -2.34 8.83
CA PHE A 190 1.41 -1.42 7.94
C PHE A 190 1.05 -0.08 8.58
N ASP A 191 1.16 0.07 9.91
CA ASP A 191 0.93 1.37 10.54
C ASP A 191 2.05 2.35 10.21
N SER A 192 1.65 3.56 9.89
CA SER A 192 2.56 4.67 9.60
C SER A 192 1.97 5.98 10.14
N THR A 193 2.69 7.08 9.96
CA THR A 193 2.17 8.42 10.29
C THR A 193 1.02 8.86 9.40
N GLU A 194 0.89 8.28 8.21
CA GLU A 194 -0.07 8.72 7.20
C GLU A 194 -1.19 7.71 6.91
N PHE A 195 -0.94 6.42 7.19
CA PHE A 195 -1.85 5.35 6.78
C PHE A 195 -2.02 4.29 7.86
N ILE A 196 -3.21 3.69 7.89
CA ILE A 196 -3.57 2.52 8.68
C ILE A 196 -4.15 1.43 7.80
N ALA A 197 -3.99 0.18 8.25
CA ALA A 197 -4.48 -0.99 7.53
C ALA A 197 -5.98 -1.22 7.76
N VAL A 198 -6.63 -1.69 6.69
CA VAL A 198 -7.99 -2.24 6.73
C VAL A 198 -7.91 -3.75 6.51
N PRO A 199 -8.65 -4.58 7.27
CA PRO A 199 -8.66 -6.03 7.09
C PRO A 199 -9.00 -6.44 5.66
N ASN A 200 -8.23 -7.38 5.06
CA ASN A 200 -8.45 -7.82 3.67
C ASN A 200 -9.66 -8.75 3.50
N ASP A 201 -10.03 -9.42 4.54
CA ASP A 201 -11.05 -10.48 4.57
C ASP A 201 -12.40 -10.00 5.14
N TRP A 202 -12.70 -8.70 5.02
CA TRP A 202 -13.91 -8.09 5.59
C TRP A 202 -15.19 -8.87 5.29
N THR A 203 -15.32 -9.37 4.07
CA THR A 203 -16.52 -10.12 3.63
C THR A 203 -16.47 -11.61 3.95
N THR A 204 -15.31 -12.18 4.21
CA THR A 204 -15.08 -13.63 4.37
C THR A 204 -14.46 -14.01 5.70
N THR A 205 -14.27 -13.02 6.58
CA THR A 205 -13.59 -13.19 7.88
C THR A 205 -14.33 -14.16 8.81
N ASN A 206 -13.56 -14.84 9.64
CA ASN A 206 -14.06 -15.59 10.80
C ASN A 206 -13.98 -14.78 12.12
N ASP A 207 -13.56 -13.50 12.05
CA ASP A 207 -13.55 -12.62 13.21
C ASP A 207 -14.97 -12.23 13.59
N ALA A 208 -15.41 -12.66 14.78
CA ALA A 208 -16.77 -12.44 15.25
C ALA A 208 -17.12 -10.95 15.41
N THR A 209 -16.14 -10.10 15.72
CA THR A 209 -16.36 -8.65 15.86
C THR A 209 -16.64 -8.01 14.51
N ILE A 210 -15.85 -8.34 13.50
CA ILE A 210 -16.06 -7.84 12.13
C ILE A 210 -17.39 -8.37 11.57
N GLN A 211 -17.70 -9.64 11.77
CA GLN A 211 -18.98 -10.22 11.36
C GLN A 211 -20.15 -9.48 12.00
N ALA A 212 -20.09 -9.23 13.30
CA ALA A 212 -21.14 -8.50 14.02
C ALA A 212 -21.33 -7.08 13.50
N VAL A 213 -20.26 -6.34 13.20
CA VAL A 213 -20.34 -4.99 12.62
C VAL A 213 -20.98 -5.03 11.22
N ARG A 214 -20.63 -5.99 10.38
CA ARG A 214 -21.23 -6.16 9.06
C ARG A 214 -22.71 -6.52 9.12
N GLU A 215 -23.06 -7.49 9.96
CA GLU A 215 -24.46 -7.92 10.15
C GLU A 215 -25.31 -6.79 10.74
N ASN A 216 -24.75 -6.00 11.66
CA ASN A 216 -25.42 -4.82 12.17
C ASN A 216 -25.68 -3.80 11.08
N GLY A 217 -24.71 -3.56 10.16
CA GLY A 217 -24.89 -2.67 9.03
C GLY A 217 -26.02 -3.11 8.09
N ASP A 218 -26.13 -4.40 7.80
CA ASP A 218 -27.15 -4.99 6.89
C ASP A 218 -28.44 -5.41 7.62
N SER A 219 -28.60 -5.06 8.89
CA SER A 219 -29.81 -5.39 9.64
C SER A 219 -31.02 -4.59 9.13
N ASP A 220 -32.22 -5.13 9.34
CA ASP A 220 -33.48 -4.42 9.02
C ASP A 220 -33.59 -3.04 9.66
N LEU A 221 -32.89 -2.81 10.77
CA LEU A 221 -32.85 -1.54 11.48
C LEU A 221 -31.89 -0.52 10.85
N ASN A 222 -30.80 -0.98 10.23
CA ASN A 222 -29.71 -0.13 9.77
C ASN A 222 -29.61 -0.01 8.25
N ASN A 223 -30.20 -0.95 7.52
CA ASN A 223 -30.11 -1.00 6.07
C ASN A 223 -30.71 0.26 5.43
N ASN A 224 -29.86 1.10 4.89
CA ASN A 224 -30.20 2.38 4.27
C ASN A 224 -31.10 3.26 5.18
N GLN A 225 -30.86 3.23 6.49
CA GLN A 225 -31.54 4.08 7.47
C GLN A 225 -30.88 5.46 7.56
N ILE A 226 -31.67 6.50 7.43
CA ILE A 226 -31.18 7.89 7.62
C ILE A 226 -30.93 8.13 9.12
N LYS A 227 -29.72 8.52 9.48
CA LYS A 227 -29.31 8.75 10.88
C LYS A 227 -29.17 10.25 11.19
N LYS A 228 -29.05 11.10 10.16
CA LYS A 228 -28.89 12.56 10.30
C LYS A 228 -29.56 13.29 9.15
N VAL A 229 -30.09 14.47 9.46
CA VAL A 229 -30.44 15.51 8.48
C VAL A 229 -29.49 16.68 8.68
N TYR A 230 -28.74 17.04 7.66
CA TYR A 230 -27.84 18.18 7.67
C TYR A 230 -28.57 19.43 7.20
N ILE A 231 -28.40 20.56 7.93
CA ILE A 231 -28.96 21.84 7.58
C ILE A 231 -27.92 22.68 6.88
N ASP A 232 -27.97 22.72 5.56
CA ASP A 232 -27.05 23.49 4.72
C ASP A 232 -27.45 24.98 4.72
N ASN A 233 -28.76 25.25 4.70
CA ASN A 233 -29.34 26.59 4.79
C ASN A 233 -30.58 26.59 5.67
N GLN A 234 -30.61 27.46 6.65
CA GLN A 234 -31.76 27.61 7.59
C GLN A 234 -33.05 28.09 6.95
N GLY A 235 -32.96 28.79 5.82
CA GLY A 235 -34.05 29.52 5.25
C GLY A 235 -34.48 30.71 6.10
N ASN A 236 -35.60 31.36 5.72
CA ASN A 236 -36.20 32.43 6.46
C ASN A 236 -37.71 32.55 6.12
N GLY A 237 -38.51 32.92 7.11
CA GLY A 237 -39.96 33.11 6.95
C GLY A 237 -40.75 31.82 7.14
N TYR A 238 -40.20 30.82 7.80
CA TYR A 238 -40.94 29.60 8.17
C TYR A 238 -41.86 29.86 9.34
N SER A 239 -43.09 29.32 9.25
CA SER A 239 -44.03 29.30 10.36
C SER A 239 -43.81 28.06 11.24
N GLY A 240 -44.15 28.15 12.50
CA GLY A 240 -44.06 27.01 13.41
C GLY A 240 -43.24 27.29 14.67
N GLY A 241 -42.86 26.27 15.39
CA GLY A 241 -42.15 26.29 16.65
C GLY A 241 -41.15 25.13 16.80
N VAL A 242 -40.78 24.86 18.04
CA VAL A 242 -39.86 23.78 18.40
C VAL A 242 -40.62 22.44 18.40
N GLY A 243 -39.94 21.35 17.96
CA GLY A 243 -40.43 19.98 18.11
C GLY A 243 -41.47 19.55 17.06
N GLN A 244 -41.43 20.10 15.85
CA GLN A 244 -42.39 19.73 14.81
C GLN A 244 -41.88 18.53 13.98
N GLU A 245 -42.68 17.47 13.88
CA GLU A 245 -42.33 16.27 13.13
C GLU A 245 -42.76 16.35 11.66
N PHE A 246 -41.86 16.00 10.75
CA PHE A 246 -42.05 15.98 9.31
C PHE A 246 -41.62 14.65 8.72
N ASN A 247 -42.26 14.26 7.61
CA ASN A 247 -41.87 13.07 6.86
C ASN A 247 -40.63 13.34 5.98
N ILE A 248 -39.81 12.33 5.81
CA ILE A 248 -38.79 12.27 4.77
C ILE A 248 -39.39 11.49 3.60
N LEU A 249 -39.54 12.20 2.47
CA LEU A 249 -40.04 11.64 1.22
C LEU A 249 -38.85 11.13 0.38
N GLY A 250 -39.03 10.04 -0.35
CA GLY A 250 -38.01 9.42 -1.19
C GLY A 250 -38.45 8.06 -1.66
N ASP A 251 -37.49 7.21 -2.00
CA ASP A 251 -37.71 5.82 -2.39
C ASP A 251 -37.79 4.87 -1.20
N GLY A 252 -37.30 5.31 -0.02
CA GLY A 252 -37.46 4.60 1.25
C GLY A 252 -38.81 4.83 1.93
N THR A 253 -38.98 4.24 3.11
CA THR A 253 -40.23 4.31 3.87
C THR A 253 -39.97 4.57 5.34
N GLY A 254 -40.91 5.32 5.99
CA GLY A 254 -40.97 5.50 7.45
C GLY A 254 -39.99 6.50 8.03
N GLY A 255 -39.24 7.21 7.21
CA GLY A 255 -38.31 8.26 7.68
C GLY A 255 -39.07 9.47 8.21
N LYS A 256 -38.68 9.97 9.40
CA LYS A 256 -39.23 11.15 10.05
C LYS A 256 -38.16 11.98 10.73
N VAL A 257 -38.32 13.28 10.73
CA VAL A 257 -37.41 14.25 11.33
C VAL A 257 -38.23 15.26 12.18
N VAL A 258 -37.72 15.56 13.35
CA VAL A 258 -38.21 16.66 14.19
C VAL A 258 -37.40 17.91 13.93
N VAL A 259 -38.05 18.98 13.58
CA VAL A 259 -37.45 20.25 13.21
C VAL A 259 -37.81 21.33 14.21
N ASP A 260 -36.85 22.17 14.58
CA ASP A 260 -37.04 23.35 15.41
C ASP A 260 -37.01 24.61 14.55
N VAL A 261 -38.07 25.42 14.62
CA VAL A 261 -38.15 26.72 13.97
C VAL A 261 -38.10 27.82 15.04
N VAL A 262 -37.07 28.66 14.94
CA VAL A 262 -36.87 29.80 15.84
C VAL A 262 -36.67 31.08 15.02
N GLY A 263 -37.48 32.08 15.26
CA GLY A 263 -37.40 33.35 14.51
C GLY A 263 -37.59 33.20 13.00
N GLY A 264 -38.41 32.25 12.56
CA GLY A 264 -38.67 31.97 11.15
C GLY A 264 -37.54 31.22 10.43
N LYS A 265 -36.57 30.70 11.18
CA LYS A 265 -35.41 29.93 10.65
C LYS A 265 -35.40 28.52 11.23
N ILE A 266 -34.97 27.57 10.44
CA ILE A 266 -34.77 26.21 10.89
C ILE A 266 -33.43 26.11 11.60
N THR A 267 -33.44 25.89 12.91
CA THR A 267 -32.24 25.88 13.75
C THR A 267 -31.72 24.50 14.07
N ASN A 268 -32.59 23.47 14.09
CA ASN A 268 -32.21 22.10 14.41
C ASN A 268 -33.10 21.12 13.63
N ALA A 269 -32.54 19.91 13.38
CA ALA A 269 -33.23 18.80 12.73
C ALA A 269 -32.69 17.49 13.30
N VAL A 270 -33.55 16.75 14.02
CA VAL A 270 -33.21 15.50 14.68
C VAL A 270 -34.05 14.36 14.12
N ILE A 271 -33.46 13.26 13.76
CA ILE A 271 -34.18 12.07 13.28
C ILE A 271 -35.00 11.49 14.43
N SER A 272 -36.31 11.38 14.25
CA SER A 272 -37.24 10.66 15.14
C SER A 272 -37.46 9.22 14.69
N ALA A 273 -37.41 8.99 13.37
CA ALA A 273 -37.42 7.65 12.79
C ALA A 273 -36.56 7.66 11.51
N GLY A 274 -35.53 6.82 11.45
CA GLY A 274 -34.61 6.78 10.29
C GLY A 274 -35.21 6.12 9.05
N GLY A 275 -36.30 5.39 9.21
CA GLY A 275 -36.92 4.63 8.12
C GLY A 275 -36.01 3.51 7.60
N LYS A 276 -36.27 3.08 6.37
CA LYS A 276 -35.42 2.08 5.68
C LYS A 276 -35.51 2.20 4.17
N GLY A 277 -34.47 1.69 3.50
CA GLY A 277 -34.44 1.55 2.05
C GLY A 277 -34.22 2.86 1.28
N TYR A 278 -33.73 3.92 1.91
CA TYR A 278 -33.49 5.19 1.25
C TYR A 278 -32.21 5.16 0.42
N THR A 279 -32.31 5.56 -0.85
CA THR A 279 -31.16 5.96 -1.69
C THR A 279 -31.18 7.45 -2.02
N TYR A 280 -32.30 8.12 -1.80
CA TYR A 280 -32.44 9.57 -1.77
C TYR A 280 -33.58 9.98 -0.84
N GLY A 281 -33.55 11.22 -0.36
CA GLY A 281 -34.61 11.72 0.51
C GLY A 281 -34.70 13.23 0.53
N ILE A 282 -35.91 13.74 0.79
CA ILE A 282 -36.21 15.17 0.93
C ILE A 282 -37.08 15.33 2.16
N VAL A 283 -36.82 16.35 3.00
CA VAL A 283 -37.68 16.71 4.12
C VAL A 283 -38.87 17.53 3.61
N ASP A 284 -40.07 17.03 3.87
CA ASP A 284 -41.30 17.71 3.46
C ASP A 284 -41.69 18.84 4.47
N LEU A 285 -41.30 20.06 4.16
CA LEU A 285 -41.62 21.23 4.93
C LEU A 285 -42.90 21.98 4.42
N GLY A 286 -43.70 21.32 3.57
CA GLY A 286 -44.82 21.92 2.85
C GLY A 286 -45.82 22.65 3.76
N THR A 287 -46.04 22.15 4.97
CA THR A 287 -47.00 22.72 5.92
C THR A 287 -46.57 24.03 6.60
N ILE A 288 -45.27 24.32 6.63
CA ILE A 288 -44.70 25.48 7.35
C ILE A 288 -43.98 26.50 6.44
N ASN A 289 -43.92 26.24 5.14
CA ASN A 289 -43.13 27.06 4.22
C ASN A 289 -43.92 28.11 3.42
N ALA A 290 -45.22 28.30 3.72
CA ALA A 290 -46.12 29.18 2.94
C ALA A 290 -45.57 30.60 2.76
N ASN A 291 -44.94 31.16 3.81
CA ASN A 291 -44.37 32.49 3.83
C ASN A 291 -42.86 32.55 3.74
N ALA A 292 -42.19 31.40 3.40
CA ALA A 292 -40.75 31.35 3.35
C ALA A 292 -40.21 32.24 2.22
N SER A 293 -39.51 33.31 2.59
CA SER A 293 -38.83 34.21 1.65
C SER A 293 -37.52 33.64 1.12
N ILE A 294 -36.82 32.84 1.93
CA ILE A 294 -35.64 32.09 1.57
C ILE A 294 -35.92 30.62 1.91
N LYS A 295 -35.76 29.74 0.93
CA LYS A 295 -36.01 28.32 1.13
C LYS A 295 -34.87 27.71 1.94
N ALA A 296 -35.20 26.90 2.94
CA ALA A 296 -34.24 26.09 3.66
C ALA A 296 -33.74 24.92 2.76
N LYS A 297 -32.50 24.51 2.99
CA LYS A 297 -31.92 23.34 2.38
C LYS A 297 -31.53 22.35 3.48
N LEU A 298 -32.36 21.31 3.62
CA LEU A 298 -32.17 20.20 4.54
C LEU A 298 -31.79 18.97 3.73
N ILE A 299 -30.70 18.32 4.07
CA ILE A 299 -30.14 17.19 3.35
C ILE A 299 -30.20 15.97 4.26
N PRO A 300 -31.14 15.03 4.02
CA PRO A 300 -31.08 13.72 4.66
C PRO A 300 -29.81 12.99 4.25
N ILE A 301 -29.01 12.56 5.21
CA ILE A 301 -27.75 11.88 4.93
C ILE A 301 -28.04 10.42 4.63
N ILE A 302 -27.81 10.05 3.38
CA ILE A 302 -27.99 8.69 2.89
C ILE A 302 -26.76 7.87 3.31
N PRO A 303 -26.90 6.77 4.04
CA PRO A 303 -25.80 5.90 4.42
C PRO A 303 -25.27 5.13 3.19
N PRO A 304 -24.10 4.48 3.28
CA PRO A 304 -23.66 3.57 2.26
C PRO A 304 -24.66 2.40 2.10
N SER A 305 -24.64 1.75 0.95
CA SER A 305 -25.51 0.61 0.65
C SER A 305 -25.42 -0.44 1.75
N LYS A 306 -26.58 -0.89 2.23
CA LYS A 306 -26.74 -1.81 3.36
C LYS A 306 -26.27 -1.25 4.73
N GLY A 307 -26.06 0.06 4.83
CA GLY A 307 -25.74 0.72 6.08
C GLY A 307 -24.26 0.79 6.44
N HIS A 308 -23.97 1.56 7.49
CA HIS A 308 -22.61 1.78 7.97
C HIS A 308 -21.96 0.50 8.53
N GLY A 309 -20.76 0.20 8.08
CA GLY A 309 -19.98 -0.97 8.50
C GLY A 309 -20.21 -2.22 7.65
N PHE A 310 -21.15 -2.23 6.70
CA PHE A 310 -21.37 -3.40 5.84
C PHE A 310 -20.21 -3.57 4.83
N ASN A 311 -19.84 -2.54 4.11
CA ASN A 311 -18.72 -2.54 3.17
C ASN A 311 -17.72 -1.44 3.52
N VAL A 312 -16.82 -1.74 4.43
CA VAL A 312 -15.84 -0.77 4.93
C VAL A 312 -14.86 -0.31 3.83
N TYR A 313 -14.68 -1.09 2.77
CA TYR A 313 -13.79 -0.71 1.67
C TYR A 313 -14.30 0.49 0.89
N GLU A 314 -15.58 0.48 0.54
CA GLU A 314 -16.22 1.62 -0.12
C GLU A 314 -16.47 2.77 0.86
N GLU A 315 -16.87 2.44 2.09
CA GLU A 315 -17.21 3.44 3.10
C GLU A 315 -16.01 4.30 3.50
N LEU A 316 -14.82 3.73 3.64
CA LEU A 316 -13.58 4.42 4.01
C LEU A 316 -12.68 4.79 2.84
N GLY A 317 -13.04 4.38 1.61
CA GLY A 317 -12.29 4.72 0.41
C GLY A 317 -10.92 4.07 0.34
N THR A 318 -10.87 2.73 0.41
CA THR A 318 -9.61 1.97 0.39
C THR A 318 -9.01 1.91 -1.01
N ASP A 319 -8.54 3.02 -1.50
CA ASP A 319 -7.96 3.16 -2.86
C ASP A 319 -6.45 2.92 -2.91
N ARG A 320 -5.83 2.54 -1.79
CA ARG A 320 -4.40 2.32 -1.64
C ARG A 320 -4.09 0.93 -1.13
N VAL A 321 -2.95 0.40 -1.56
CA VAL A 321 -2.44 -0.91 -1.13
C VAL A 321 -0.99 -0.76 -0.70
N LEU A 322 -0.62 -1.41 0.39
CA LEU A 322 0.76 -1.54 0.83
C LEU A 322 1.19 -2.99 0.78
N CYS A 323 2.33 -3.23 0.12
CA CYS A 323 3.04 -4.50 0.12
C CYS A 323 4.20 -4.41 1.11
N TYR A 324 4.18 -5.21 2.17
CA TYR A 324 5.25 -5.30 3.14
C TYR A 324 6.26 -6.36 2.72
N ALA A 325 7.53 -5.99 2.64
CA ALA A 325 8.62 -6.94 2.43
C ALA A 325 9.76 -6.63 3.40
N ARG A 326 10.22 -7.66 4.11
CA ARG A 326 11.39 -7.57 4.98
C ARG A 326 12.51 -8.39 4.36
N PHE A 327 13.59 -7.73 4.01
CA PHE A 327 14.82 -8.36 3.59
C PHE A 327 15.72 -8.55 4.81
N GLY A 328 16.13 -9.77 5.07
CA GLY A 328 16.96 -10.13 6.22
C GLY A 328 18.32 -10.64 5.76
N GLY A 329 19.33 -10.47 6.61
CA GLY A 329 20.68 -10.98 6.37
C GLY A 329 20.95 -12.32 7.03
N ASP A 330 19.92 -13.08 7.39
CA ASP A 330 20.07 -14.35 8.11
C ASP A 330 20.95 -15.34 7.33
N ASN A 331 20.90 -15.26 6.00
CA ASN A 331 21.73 -16.04 5.09
C ASN A 331 22.98 -15.28 4.60
N LYS A 332 23.28 -14.10 5.14
CA LYS A 332 24.36 -13.19 4.69
C LYS A 332 24.35 -12.87 3.18
N ASP A 333 23.24 -13.14 2.51
CA ASP A 333 23.06 -12.86 1.08
C ASP A 333 22.68 -11.41 0.83
N PHE A 334 22.04 -10.79 1.82
CA PHE A 334 21.57 -9.42 1.74
C PHE A 334 22.54 -8.48 2.46
N PRO A 335 23.13 -7.50 1.76
CA PRO A 335 24.05 -6.55 2.37
C PRO A 335 23.28 -5.49 3.17
N PHE A 336 23.47 -5.44 4.49
CA PHE A 336 22.77 -4.49 5.38
C PHE A 336 23.19 -3.04 5.20
N ASP A 337 24.45 -2.81 4.81
CA ASP A 337 25.01 -1.47 4.67
C ASP A 337 24.81 -0.86 3.28
N THR A 338 24.03 -1.53 2.44
CA THR A 338 23.81 -1.11 1.05
C THR A 338 22.45 -0.44 0.91
N LYS A 339 22.42 0.71 0.26
CA LYS A 339 21.20 1.38 -0.19
C LYS A 339 20.83 0.91 -1.58
N PHE A 340 19.55 0.82 -1.86
CA PHE A 340 19.01 0.45 -3.17
C PHE A 340 18.21 1.61 -3.73
N ALA A 341 18.37 1.86 -5.03
CA ALA A 341 17.65 2.93 -5.73
C ALA A 341 16.53 2.38 -6.64
N GLN A 342 16.34 1.06 -6.64
CA GLN A 342 15.32 0.40 -7.45
C GLN A 342 14.47 -0.49 -6.54
N VAL A 343 13.16 -0.21 -6.55
CA VAL A 343 12.14 -1.01 -5.86
C VAL A 343 11.02 -1.26 -6.85
N GLU A 344 10.63 -2.50 -7.02
CA GLU A 344 9.63 -2.91 -8.00
C GLU A 344 8.70 -3.96 -7.45
N LEU A 345 7.55 -4.08 -8.07
CA LEU A 345 6.63 -5.20 -7.89
C LEU A 345 6.62 -6.03 -9.17
N VAL A 346 7.07 -7.26 -9.07
CA VAL A 346 7.17 -8.20 -10.19
C VAL A 346 6.18 -9.35 -10.00
N LYS A 347 5.42 -9.64 -11.05
CA LYS A 347 4.48 -10.76 -11.11
C LYS A 347 5.07 -11.90 -11.92
N ASN A 348 4.99 -13.11 -11.39
CA ASN A 348 5.35 -14.36 -12.09
C ASN A 348 6.77 -14.40 -12.66
N PRO A 349 7.82 -14.07 -11.89
CA PRO A 349 9.16 -14.38 -12.35
C PRO A 349 9.30 -15.89 -12.53
N THR A 350 10.14 -16.33 -13.46
CA THR A 350 10.31 -17.75 -13.75
C THR A 350 11.61 -18.29 -13.15
N SER A 351 11.61 -19.57 -12.77
CA SER A 351 12.80 -20.26 -12.29
C SER A 351 13.86 -20.34 -13.40
N VAL A 352 15.15 -20.24 -13.02
CA VAL A 352 16.26 -20.27 -13.96
C VAL A 352 16.21 -21.49 -14.88
N GLY A 353 16.45 -21.29 -16.17
CA GLY A 353 16.46 -22.35 -17.18
C GLY A 353 15.08 -22.97 -17.50
N THR A 354 13.99 -22.43 -16.95
CA THR A 354 12.62 -22.95 -17.18
C THR A 354 11.64 -21.83 -17.49
N THR A 355 10.42 -22.20 -17.86
CA THR A 355 9.27 -21.29 -17.99
C THR A 355 8.32 -21.38 -16.78
N SER A 356 8.66 -22.18 -15.78
CA SER A 356 7.83 -22.37 -14.59
C SER A 356 7.89 -21.15 -13.69
N ILE A 357 6.73 -20.71 -13.19
CA ILE A 357 6.63 -19.62 -12.23
C ILE A 357 7.37 -19.97 -10.96
N TYR A 358 8.16 -19.03 -10.44
CA TYR A 358 8.88 -19.17 -9.19
C TYR A 358 7.98 -18.86 -8.00
N PHE A 359 7.95 -19.74 -6.98
CA PHE A 359 7.04 -19.62 -5.84
C PHE A 359 7.72 -19.60 -4.48
N SER A 360 9.05 -19.67 -4.39
CA SER A 360 9.73 -19.62 -3.09
C SER A 360 9.56 -18.25 -2.40
N ASP A 361 9.76 -18.20 -1.09
CA ASP A 361 9.54 -17.00 -0.27
C ASP A 361 10.44 -15.82 -0.64
N SER A 362 11.61 -16.10 -1.17
CA SER A 362 12.57 -15.09 -1.61
C SER A 362 13.46 -15.67 -2.71
N TYR A 363 14.12 -14.79 -3.43
CA TYR A 363 15.15 -15.17 -4.36
C TYR A 363 16.33 -14.19 -4.33
N SER A 364 17.49 -14.69 -4.71
CA SER A 364 18.65 -13.90 -5.10
C SER A 364 18.89 -14.06 -6.60
N SER A 365 19.01 -12.94 -7.32
CA SER A 365 19.39 -12.94 -8.72
C SER A 365 20.89 -12.74 -8.93
N LEU A 366 21.68 -12.91 -7.88
CA LEU A 366 23.13 -12.85 -7.93
C LEU A 366 23.71 -14.14 -8.51
N ASN A 367 24.69 -13.99 -9.38
CA ASN A 367 25.56 -15.10 -9.76
C ASN A 367 26.55 -15.41 -8.64
N SER A 368 27.02 -16.62 -8.56
CA SER A 368 27.98 -17.03 -7.54
C SER A 368 29.21 -17.69 -8.15
N ILE A 369 30.38 -17.44 -7.55
CA ILE A 369 31.67 -18.04 -7.91
C ILE A 369 32.28 -18.62 -6.66
N LYS A 370 32.74 -19.86 -6.76
CA LYS A 370 33.50 -20.55 -5.72
C LYS A 370 34.98 -20.50 -6.05
N PHE A 371 35.77 -20.05 -5.08
CA PHE A 371 37.23 -20.08 -5.15
C PHE A 371 37.79 -21.18 -4.27
N PRO A 372 39.01 -21.71 -4.60
CA PRO A 372 39.71 -22.68 -3.76
C PRO A 372 39.92 -22.11 -2.34
N SER A 373 39.98 -23.01 -1.36
CA SER A 373 40.29 -22.68 0.04
C SER A 373 41.62 -21.96 0.23
N THR A 374 42.55 -22.16 -0.72
CA THR A 374 43.85 -21.48 -0.76
C THR A 374 43.80 -20.00 -1.15
N THR A 375 42.64 -19.49 -1.60
CA THR A 375 42.49 -18.08 -1.94
C THR A 375 42.50 -17.24 -0.68
N THR A 376 43.52 -16.43 -0.50
CA THR A 376 43.74 -15.59 0.70
C THR A 376 43.29 -14.14 0.52
N SER A 377 43.30 -13.66 -0.72
CA SER A 377 42.85 -12.30 -1.04
C SER A 377 41.32 -12.17 -0.89
N VAL A 378 40.89 -10.98 -0.49
CA VAL A 378 39.48 -10.67 -0.22
C VAL A 378 39.10 -9.46 -1.08
N PRO A 379 38.06 -9.58 -1.92
CA PRO A 379 37.60 -8.44 -2.68
C PRO A 379 36.82 -7.45 -1.81
N THR A 380 36.76 -6.21 -2.25
CA THR A 380 35.94 -5.18 -1.60
C THR A 380 34.51 -5.24 -2.13
N ILE A 381 33.51 -5.12 -1.24
CA ILE A 381 32.10 -5.07 -1.67
C ILE A 381 31.89 -3.85 -2.57
N GLY A 382 31.18 -4.05 -3.69
CA GLY A 382 30.89 -3.02 -4.69
C GLY A 382 32.00 -2.75 -5.69
N GLU A 383 33.18 -3.37 -5.54
CA GLU A 383 34.25 -3.21 -6.54
C GLU A 383 34.00 -4.02 -7.81
N LYS A 384 34.54 -3.53 -8.89
CA LYS A 384 34.53 -4.20 -10.20
C LYS A 384 35.48 -5.38 -10.18
N ILE A 385 35.00 -6.53 -10.62
CA ILE A 385 35.81 -7.70 -10.90
C ILE A 385 35.86 -7.97 -12.40
N SER A 386 36.97 -8.48 -12.89
CA SER A 386 37.17 -8.81 -14.30
C SER A 386 37.93 -10.11 -14.49
N GLN A 387 37.66 -10.77 -15.61
CA GLN A 387 38.36 -11.97 -16.04
C GLN A 387 38.55 -11.95 -17.57
N SER A 388 39.75 -12.22 -18.04
CA SER A 388 39.95 -12.46 -19.46
C SER A 388 39.40 -13.85 -19.82
N VAL A 389 38.43 -13.87 -20.72
CA VAL A 389 37.73 -15.08 -21.18
C VAL A 389 37.82 -15.22 -22.69
N THR A 390 37.40 -16.36 -23.21
CA THR A 390 37.37 -16.56 -24.66
C THR A 390 36.45 -15.54 -25.32
N GLY A 391 36.99 -14.72 -26.18
CA GLY A 391 36.27 -13.70 -26.95
C GLY A 391 36.20 -12.33 -26.32
N GLY A 392 36.68 -12.13 -25.06
CA GLY A 392 36.63 -10.81 -24.44
C GLY A 392 36.93 -10.80 -22.93
N THR A 393 36.32 -9.89 -22.23
CA THR A 393 36.48 -9.74 -20.77
C THR A 393 35.14 -9.88 -20.08
N ALA A 394 35.02 -10.83 -19.16
CA ALA A 394 33.89 -10.92 -18.24
C ALA A 394 34.05 -9.85 -17.14
N VAL A 395 32.98 -9.12 -16.85
CA VAL A 395 32.95 -8.07 -15.84
C VAL A 395 31.75 -8.24 -14.94
N GLY A 396 31.92 -7.97 -13.67
CA GLY A 396 30.85 -7.96 -12.66
C GLY A 396 31.21 -7.09 -11.48
N TYR A 397 30.32 -6.97 -10.53
CA TYR A 397 30.51 -6.21 -9.30
C TYR A 397 30.28 -7.11 -8.09
N VAL A 398 31.13 -6.99 -7.09
CA VAL A 398 31.06 -7.77 -5.86
C VAL A 398 29.85 -7.34 -5.04
N ALA A 399 28.92 -8.26 -4.82
CA ALA A 399 27.81 -8.06 -3.89
C ALA A 399 28.17 -8.53 -2.47
N SER A 400 28.79 -9.70 -2.36
CA SER A 400 29.28 -10.23 -1.10
C SER A 400 30.41 -11.23 -1.32
N PHE A 401 31.25 -11.43 -0.29
CA PHE A 401 32.28 -12.47 -0.29
C PHE A 401 32.34 -13.12 1.08
N ASP A 402 32.09 -14.41 1.12
CA ASP A 402 32.25 -15.20 2.34
C ASP A 402 33.69 -15.72 2.43
N LYS A 403 34.41 -15.26 3.46
CA LYS A 403 35.81 -15.60 3.72
C LYS A 403 36.02 -17.05 4.13
N GLU A 404 34.99 -17.69 4.72
CA GLU A 404 35.08 -19.09 5.16
C GLU A 404 34.83 -20.05 4.01
N THR A 405 33.75 -19.84 3.27
CA THR A 405 33.36 -20.69 2.16
C THR A 405 34.05 -20.36 0.83
N LYS A 406 34.69 -19.18 0.75
CA LYS A 406 35.29 -18.62 -0.47
C LYS A 406 34.29 -18.46 -1.61
N VAL A 407 33.04 -18.20 -1.27
CA VAL A 407 31.97 -17.90 -2.23
C VAL A 407 31.86 -16.40 -2.41
N LEU A 408 31.99 -15.97 -3.66
CA LEU A 408 31.75 -14.61 -4.11
C LEU A 408 30.39 -14.57 -4.80
N LYS A 409 29.53 -13.66 -4.37
CA LYS A 409 28.31 -13.32 -5.08
C LYS A 409 28.49 -12.00 -5.82
N TYR A 410 28.07 -11.97 -7.06
CA TYR A 410 28.24 -10.81 -7.93
C TYR A 410 27.04 -10.60 -8.83
N PHE A 411 26.95 -9.40 -9.36
CA PHE A 411 25.97 -9.07 -10.37
C PHE A 411 26.64 -8.47 -11.60
N GLN A 412 25.96 -8.62 -12.72
CA GLN A 412 26.31 -8.03 -13.99
C GLN A 412 25.14 -7.15 -14.42
N ASP A 413 25.40 -5.91 -14.74
CA ASP A 413 24.38 -4.95 -15.12
C ASP A 413 24.43 -4.67 -16.63
N ARG A 414 23.27 -4.63 -17.24
CA ARG A 414 23.16 -4.29 -18.66
C ARG A 414 23.51 -2.82 -18.92
N SER A 415 23.20 -1.93 -18.00
CA SER A 415 23.55 -0.52 -18.12
C SER A 415 25.05 -0.27 -18.24
N LEU A 416 25.87 -1.20 -17.73
CA LEU A 416 27.33 -1.17 -17.88
C LEU A 416 27.76 -1.35 -19.33
N TYR A 417 26.95 -1.96 -20.17
CA TYR A 417 27.26 -2.21 -21.58
C TYR A 417 26.70 -1.14 -22.52
N PHE A 418 25.73 -0.37 -22.03
CA PHE A 418 25.06 0.70 -22.78
C PHE A 418 25.20 2.07 -22.13
N GLY A 419 26.00 2.15 -21.07
CA GLY A 419 26.12 3.33 -20.23
C GLY A 419 26.71 4.55 -20.93
N ASN A 420 26.62 5.65 -20.29
CA ASN A 420 26.95 7.00 -20.72
C ASN A 420 28.47 7.19 -20.91
N GLY A 421 29.02 6.77 -22.02
CA GLY A 421 30.35 7.23 -22.46
C GLY A 421 31.56 6.87 -21.58
N GLU A 422 31.46 6.98 -20.28
CA GLU A 422 32.54 6.65 -19.35
C GLU A 422 32.66 5.11 -19.12
N ASP A 423 31.56 4.40 -19.20
CA ASP A 423 31.53 2.96 -18.97
C ASP A 423 31.90 2.15 -20.21
N GLN A 424 31.81 2.73 -21.39
CA GLN A 424 32.16 2.05 -22.65
C GLN A 424 33.64 1.72 -22.77
N THR A 425 34.49 2.52 -22.14
CA THR A 425 35.95 2.27 -22.14
C THR A 425 36.35 1.08 -21.29
N ASP A 426 35.53 0.70 -20.32
CA ASP A 426 35.77 -0.43 -19.45
C ASP A 426 35.46 -1.79 -20.11
N TYR A 427 34.76 -1.77 -21.23
CA TYR A 427 34.34 -2.96 -21.99
C TYR A 427 35.08 -3.11 -23.32
N VAL A 428 36.31 -2.69 -23.34
CA VAL A 428 37.19 -2.87 -24.51
C VAL A 428 37.25 -4.35 -24.89
N GLY A 429 36.75 -4.68 -26.08
CA GLY A 429 36.68 -6.05 -26.59
C GLY A 429 35.30 -6.67 -26.59
N ILE A 430 34.28 -5.99 -26.05
CA ILE A 430 32.90 -6.34 -26.28
C ILE A 430 32.53 -5.88 -27.69
N SER A 431 32.13 -6.84 -28.51
CA SER A 431 31.74 -6.53 -29.88
C SER A 431 30.54 -5.57 -29.87
N THR A 432 30.36 -4.86 -30.94
CA THR A 432 29.39 -3.79 -31.21
C THR A 432 27.92 -4.01 -30.81
N LEU A 433 27.58 -5.12 -30.14
CA LEU A 433 26.22 -5.50 -29.81
C LEU A 433 25.96 -5.67 -28.30
N GLY A 434 26.85 -5.16 -27.44
CA GLY A 434 26.61 -5.21 -25.98
C GLY A 434 26.58 -6.66 -25.45
N GLN A 435 27.46 -7.49 -25.91
CA GLN A 435 27.53 -8.89 -25.53
C GLN A 435 28.10 -9.04 -24.11
N LYS A 436 27.33 -9.62 -23.24
CA LYS A 436 27.69 -9.92 -21.87
C LYS A 436 28.53 -11.20 -21.83
N PHE A 437 29.75 -11.13 -21.34
CA PHE A 437 30.57 -12.30 -21.14
C PHE A 437 30.37 -12.87 -19.74
N ALA A 438 30.15 -14.17 -19.65
CA ALA A 438 30.12 -14.89 -18.38
C ALA A 438 31.53 -15.16 -17.87
N PHE A 439 31.72 -15.16 -16.56
CA PHE A 439 32.91 -15.68 -15.93
C PHE A 439 33.06 -17.18 -16.26
N GLN A 440 34.26 -17.64 -16.36
CA GLN A 440 34.58 -19.02 -16.79
C GLN A 440 35.54 -19.68 -15.83
N SER A 441 35.42 -21.01 -15.68
CA SER A 441 36.39 -21.83 -14.99
C SER A 441 37.59 -22.08 -15.90
N THR A 442 38.50 -21.10 -15.94
CA THR A 442 39.72 -21.14 -16.76
C THR A 442 40.95 -20.86 -15.91
N ALA A 443 42.14 -21.02 -16.52
CA ALA A 443 43.40 -20.69 -15.86
C ALA A 443 43.55 -19.18 -15.53
N ASN A 444 42.79 -18.31 -16.21
CA ASN A 444 42.86 -16.89 -15.97
C ASN A 444 42.14 -16.54 -14.65
N PRO A 445 42.81 -15.85 -13.72
CA PRO A 445 42.17 -15.46 -12.47
C PRO A 445 41.15 -14.34 -12.68
N ILE A 446 40.20 -14.27 -11.79
CA ILE A 446 39.36 -13.11 -11.59
C ILE A 446 40.16 -12.12 -10.76
N THR A 447 40.20 -10.88 -11.19
CA THR A 447 40.99 -9.81 -10.55
C THR A 447 40.10 -8.61 -10.21
N ALA A 448 40.52 -7.85 -9.20
CA ALA A 448 39.88 -6.58 -8.80
C ALA A 448 40.92 -5.48 -8.48
N PRO A 449 40.55 -4.20 -8.53
CA PRO A 449 41.43 -3.07 -8.21
C PRO A 449 42.03 -3.11 -6.80
N SER A 450 41.35 -3.72 -5.83
CA SER A 450 41.86 -3.93 -4.47
C SER A 450 43.08 -4.83 -4.38
N GLY A 451 43.46 -5.47 -5.50
CA GLY A 451 44.50 -6.51 -5.53
C GLY A 451 43.96 -7.92 -5.32
N PHE A 452 42.64 -8.09 -5.29
CA PHE A 452 42.06 -9.44 -5.29
C PHE A 452 42.44 -10.20 -6.55
N SER A 453 42.81 -11.46 -6.37
CA SER A 453 43.10 -12.41 -7.46
C SER A 453 42.70 -13.82 -7.03
N GLY A 454 41.88 -14.48 -7.82
CA GLY A 454 41.40 -15.82 -7.53
C GLY A 454 41.04 -16.59 -8.82
N SER A 455 41.50 -17.83 -8.92
CA SER A 455 41.07 -18.74 -9.99
C SER A 455 39.77 -19.43 -9.59
N VAL A 456 38.85 -19.59 -10.52
CA VAL A 456 37.57 -20.27 -10.27
C VAL A 456 37.84 -21.73 -9.94
N GLU A 457 37.22 -22.25 -8.90
CA GLU A 457 37.35 -23.67 -8.52
C GLU A 457 36.78 -24.58 -9.61
N THR A 458 37.53 -25.58 -10.05
CA THR A 458 37.11 -26.48 -11.12
C THR A 458 36.27 -27.64 -10.63
N THR A 459 36.44 -28.01 -9.35
CA THR A 459 35.70 -29.10 -8.71
C THR A 459 35.05 -28.61 -7.43
N PHE A 460 33.72 -28.65 -7.38
CA PHE A 460 32.99 -28.40 -6.17
C PHE A 460 32.86 -29.70 -5.36
N SER A 461 33.43 -29.73 -4.15
CA SER A 461 33.21 -30.87 -3.26
C SER A 461 31.86 -30.67 -2.54
N SER A 462 31.00 -31.66 -2.64
CA SER A 462 29.63 -31.67 -2.07
C SER A 462 29.56 -31.40 -0.56
N GLY A 463 30.69 -31.33 0.13
CA GLY A 463 30.76 -31.08 1.57
C GLY A 463 30.34 -29.65 2.00
N ILE A 464 30.28 -28.69 1.10
CA ILE A 464 29.89 -27.33 1.44
C ILE A 464 28.37 -27.19 1.59
N THR A 465 27.58 -28.03 0.98
CA THR A 465 26.13 -28.09 1.16
C THR A 465 25.71 -28.62 2.53
N THR A 466 26.60 -29.31 3.22
CA THR A 466 26.35 -29.97 4.51
C THR A 466 27.01 -29.27 5.70
N VAL A 467 28.04 -28.47 5.48
CA VAL A 467 28.70 -27.75 6.58
C VAL A 467 27.87 -26.49 6.90
N GLY A 468 26.95 -26.69 7.80
CA GLY A 468 26.32 -25.65 8.58
C GLY A 468 25.96 -24.43 7.79
N THR A 469 24.96 -24.54 6.93
CA THR A 469 24.03 -23.45 6.62
C THR A 469 24.60 -22.04 6.46
N LYS A 470 25.90 -21.87 6.41
CA LYS A 470 26.48 -20.59 6.07
C LYS A 470 26.55 -20.41 4.58
N ASN A 471 25.38 -20.23 3.98
CA ASN A 471 25.20 -19.20 2.97
C ASN A 471 25.73 -19.42 1.57
N VAL A 472 25.74 -20.59 1.16
CA VAL A 472 25.50 -20.90 -0.24
C VAL A 472 23.99 -20.90 -0.32
N GLY A 473 23.34 -19.99 -1.03
CA GLY A 473 21.88 -19.86 -1.05
C GLY A 473 21.20 -21.23 -1.07
N LEU A 474 20.11 -21.41 -0.35
CA LEU A 474 19.45 -22.68 -0.12
C LEU A 474 19.41 -23.53 -1.40
N GLY A 475 20.24 -24.59 -1.45
CA GLY A 475 20.20 -25.56 -2.53
C GLY A 475 20.97 -25.22 -3.82
N VAL A 476 21.77 -24.17 -3.85
CA VAL A 476 22.56 -23.84 -5.05
C VAL A 476 23.69 -24.84 -5.25
N THR A 477 23.68 -25.53 -6.38
CA THR A 477 24.73 -26.42 -6.79
C THR A 477 25.71 -25.68 -7.70
N PHE A 478 26.98 -25.64 -7.30
CA PHE A 478 28.02 -25.07 -8.15
C PHE A 478 28.52 -26.09 -9.16
N THR A 479 28.42 -25.75 -10.42
CA THR A 479 29.06 -26.55 -11.49
C THR A 479 30.31 -25.80 -11.94
N ASN A 480 31.46 -26.46 -11.84
CA ASN A 480 32.76 -25.84 -12.18
C ASN A 480 32.98 -24.51 -11.44
N GLY A 481 32.62 -24.44 -10.16
CA GLY A 481 32.76 -23.23 -9.33
C GLY A 481 31.85 -22.08 -9.68
N LEU A 482 30.93 -22.24 -10.62
CA LEU A 482 30.00 -21.23 -11.08
C LEU A 482 28.56 -21.67 -10.81
N ALA A 483 27.73 -20.74 -10.32
CA ALA A 483 26.32 -20.97 -10.14
C ALA A 483 25.51 -19.77 -10.68
N GLU A 484 24.41 -20.11 -11.32
CA GLU A 484 23.46 -19.15 -11.87
C GLU A 484 22.50 -18.62 -10.79
N PRO A 485 21.82 -17.50 -11.03
CA PRO A 485 20.78 -16.99 -10.15
C PRO A 485 19.57 -17.94 -10.09
N GLU A 486 18.73 -17.78 -9.09
CA GLU A 486 17.56 -18.63 -8.87
C GLU A 486 16.42 -18.38 -9.88
N ILE A 487 16.40 -17.20 -10.48
CA ILE A 487 15.39 -16.80 -11.47
C ILE A 487 16.01 -16.40 -12.80
N ASN A 488 15.22 -16.49 -13.88
CA ASN A 488 15.59 -15.86 -15.15
C ASN A 488 15.46 -14.33 -15.00
N LYS A 489 16.59 -13.63 -15.04
CA LYS A 489 16.60 -12.15 -14.95
C LYS A 489 15.76 -11.55 -16.07
N GLY A 490 14.93 -10.58 -15.71
CA GLY A 490 14.03 -9.92 -16.66
C GLY A 490 12.78 -10.73 -17.02
N SER A 491 12.56 -11.88 -16.34
CA SER A 491 11.31 -12.61 -16.46
C SER A 491 10.24 -12.04 -15.53
N GLY A 492 8.98 -12.29 -15.87
CA GLY A 492 7.82 -11.77 -15.17
C GLY A 492 7.39 -10.38 -15.66
N ASP A 493 6.21 -9.98 -15.22
CA ASP A 493 5.61 -8.70 -15.56
C ASP A 493 5.86 -7.69 -14.44
N ILE A 494 6.39 -6.53 -14.77
CA ILE A 494 6.47 -5.42 -13.82
C ILE A 494 5.10 -4.79 -13.69
N ILE A 495 4.62 -4.65 -12.46
CA ILE A 495 3.32 -4.07 -12.18
C ILE A 495 3.50 -2.57 -11.96
N TYR A 496 2.86 -1.79 -12.82
CA TYR A 496 2.70 -0.35 -12.65
C TYR A 496 1.33 -0.05 -12.09
N ILE A 497 1.29 0.72 -11.02
CA ILE A 497 0.07 1.24 -10.44
C ILE A 497 0.11 2.75 -10.61
N ASP A 498 -0.56 3.27 -11.64
CA ASP A 498 -0.76 4.71 -11.79
C ASP A 498 -2.11 5.09 -11.19
N ASN A 499 -2.06 5.80 -10.08
CA ASN A 499 -3.22 6.32 -9.36
C ASN A 499 -3.43 7.84 -9.59
N ARG A 500 -2.86 8.39 -10.65
CA ARG A 500 -3.03 9.81 -11.00
C ARG A 500 -4.39 10.12 -11.57
#